data_9e1b1fb16522b0d73f6c1a23e62d44d2
#
_entry.id   9e1b1fb16522b0d73f6c1a23e62d44d2
#
_cell.length_a   1.000
_cell.length_b   1.000
_cell.length_c   1.000
_cell.angle_alpha   90.00
_cell.angle_beta   90.00
_cell.angle_gamma   90.00
#
_symmetry.space_group_name_H-M   'P 1'
#
loop_
_entity.id
_entity.type
_entity.pdbx_description
1 polymer ?
#
loop_
_entity_poly.entity_id
_entity_poly.type
_entity_poly.pdbx_seq_one_letter_code
_entity_poly.pdbx_strand_id
1 'polypeptide(L)'
;ANRCAENGKPVDIIDELERAEVECRRRDELDRGRVKAVIAKGSDPFAAYGMTRRPRRGWESENPMTATQRAKLEKWKIKGFEKLNSSEAEQVADEVRARARRGLLTLNQQRALKRYGYECKNMTYETAHGLMDKLAANGWKRVNA
;
A
#
# COMPACT_ATOMS: atom_id res chain seq x y z
N ALA A 1 2.94 28.54 10.57
CA ALA A 1 2.42 29.85 10.17
C ALA A 1 3.32 31.01 10.61
N ASN A 2 4.60 31.04 10.24
CA ASN A 2 5.46 32.21 10.48
C ASN A 2 6.50 32.30 9.36
N ARG A 3 6.01 32.54 8.12
CA ARG A 3 6.79 33.16 7.06
C ARG A 3 6.13 34.50 6.74
N CYS A 4 6.02 35.34 7.77
CA CYS A 4 5.63 36.72 7.59
C CYS A 4 6.81 37.50 7.04
N ALA A 5 6.60 38.04 5.84
CA ALA A 5 7.02 39.37 5.47
C ALA A 5 8.50 39.71 5.65
N GLU A 6 9.38 39.07 4.91
CA GLU A 6 10.71 39.71 4.65
C GLU A 6 10.62 40.90 3.67
N ASN A 7 9.47 41.16 3.05
CA ASN A 7 9.32 42.22 2.05
C ASN A 7 8.11 43.13 2.22
N GLY A 8 7.49 43.22 3.41
CA GLY A 8 6.51 44.26 3.70
C GLY A 8 5.26 44.37 2.79
N LYS A 9 5.02 43.37 1.95
CA LYS A 9 3.79 43.31 1.14
C LYS A 9 2.75 42.45 1.85
N PRO A 10 1.48 42.86 1.90
CA PRO A 10 0.42 42.00 2.43
C PRO A 10 0.36 40.73 1.58
N VAL A 11 0.58 39.58 2.24
CA VAL A 11 0.42 38.29 1.59
C VAL A 11 -1.07 38.06 1.43
N ASP A 12 -1.53 37.92 0.20
CA ASP A 12 -2.91 37.54 -0.05
C ASP A 12 -3.06 36.07 0.34
N ILE A 13 -3.75 35.85 1.46
CA ILE A 13 -3.97 34.52 2.05
C ILE A 13 -4.69 33.60 1.07
N ILE A 14 -5.52 34.18 0.19
CA ILE A 14 -6.27 33.44 -0.82
C ILE A 14 -5.32 32.88 -1.89
N ASP A 15 -4.39 33.72 -2.38
CA ASP A 15 -3.38 33.28 -3.34
C ASP A 15 -2.45 32.21 -2.78
N GLU A 16 -2.13 32.29 -1.50
CA GLU A 16 -1.27 31.32 -0.83
C GLU A 16 -1.98 29.97 -0.62
N LEU A 17 -3.27 30.00 -0.29
CA LEU A 17 -4.12 28.80 -0.20
C LEU A 17 -4.29 28.13 -1.56
N GLU A 18 -4.56 28.88 -2.61
CA GLU A 18 -4.69 28.34 -3.97
C GLU A 18 -3.37 27.69 -4.45
N ARG A 19 -2.23 28.31 -4.16
CA ARG A 19 -0.90 27.74 -4.46
C ARG A 19 -0.66 26.46 -3.68
N ALA A 20 -1.01 26.43 -2.39
CA ALA A 20 -0.88 25.25 -1.55
C ALA A 20 -1.78 24.10 -2.05
N GLU A 21 -3.01 24.39 -2.47
CA GLU A 21 -3.91 23.38 -3.04
C GLU A 21 -3.38 22.81 -4.37
N VAL A 22 -2.87 23.66 -5.24
CA VAL A 22 -2.26 23.24 -6.52
C VAL A 22 -1.05 22.35 -6.27
N GLU A 23 -0.21 22.70 -5.29
CA GLU A 23 0.97 21.91 -4.94
C GLU A 23 0.61 20.57 -4.31
N CYS A 24 -0.41 20.53 -3.46
CA CYS A 24 -0.95 19.27 -2.92
C CYS A 24 -1.50 18.36 -4.03
N ARG A 25 -2.32 18.89 -4.95
CA ARG A 25 -2.84 18.12 -6.09
C ARG A 25 -1.72 17.57 -6.96
N ARG A 26 -0.69 18.39 -7.26
CA ARG A 26 0.47 17.98 -8.05
C ARG A 26 1.26 16.85 -7.34
N ARG A 27 1.40 16.94 -6.03
CA ARG A 27 2.06 15.91 -5.22
C ARG A 27 1.27 14.61 -5.23
N ASP A 28 -0.05 14.67 -5.05
CA ASP A 28 -0.95 13.53 -5.12
C ASP A 28 -0.93 12.85 -6.51
N GLU A 29 -0.87 13.63 -7.59
CA GLU A 29 -0.75 13.10 -8.95
C GLU A 29 0.60 12.40 -9.19
N LEU A 30 1.69 12.97 -8.69
CA LEU A 30 3.01 12.35 -8.75
C LEU A 30 3.06 11.04 -7.96
N ASP A 31 2.45 11.01 -6.77
CA ASP A 31 2.39 9.80 -5.95
C ASP A 31 1.48 8.74 -6.58
N ARG A 32 0.34 9.13 -7.18
CA ARG A 32 -0.50 8.23 -7.98
C ARG A 32 0.24 7.70 -9.22
N GLY A 33 1.03 8.54 -9.87
CA GLY A 33 1.87 8.15 -11.01
C GLY A 33 2.95 7.16 -10.60
N ARG A 34 3.61 7.37 -9.46
CA ARG A 34 4.58 6.44 -8.88
C ARG A 34 3.95 5.10 -8.51
N VAL A 35 2.78 5.12 -7.88
CA VAL A 35 2.03 3.90 -7.54
C VAL A 35 1.65 3.11 -8.79
N LYS A 36 1.18 3.78 -9.86
CA LYS A 36 0.89 3.13 -11.14
C LYS A 36 2.12 2.53 -11.79
N ALA A 37 3.25 3.25 -11.78
CA ALA A 37 4.52 2.77 -12.35
C ALA A 37 5.08 1.55 -11.59
N VAL A 38 4.91 1.53 -10.26
CA VAL A 38 5.33 0.41 -9.40
C VAL A 38 4.41 -0.80 -9.57
N ILE A 39 3.10 -0.59 -9.74
CA ILE A 39 2.14 -1.67 -10.06
C ILE A 39 2.47 -2.28 -11.44
N ALA A 40 2.85 -1.47 -12.43
CA ALA A 40 3.24 -1.95 -13.75
C ALA A 40 4.56 -2.75 -13.75
N LYS A 41 5.47 -2.47 -12.82
CA LYS A 41 6.74 -3.21 -12.63
C LYS A 41 6.61 -4.45 -11.73
N GLY A 42 5.40 -4.81 -11.29
CA GLY A 42 5.03 -6.04 -10.59
C GLY A 42 5.71 -6.24 -9.23
N SER A 43 4.96 -6.52 -8.23
CA SER A 43 5.34 -7.16 -6.97
C SER A 43 6.17 -6.35 -5.95
N ASP A 44 6.10 -5.02 -5.91
CA ASP A 44 6.59 -4.30 -4.72
C ASP A 44 5.56 -4.43 -3.58
N PRO A 45 5.92 -5.03 -2.43
CA PRO A 45 5.02 -5.18 -1.29
C PRO A 45 4.48 -3.85 -0.77
N PHE A 46 5.27 -2.77 -0.77
CA PHE A 46 4.83 -1.45 -0.31
C PHE A 46 3.69 -0.90 -1.16
N ALA A 47 3.82 -1.00 -2.48
CA ALA A 47 2.76 -0.58 -3.38
C ALA A 47 1.50 -1.47 -3.25
N ALA A 48 1.69 -2.78 -3.05
CA ALA A 48 0.59 -3.72 -2.90
C ALA A 48 -0.26 -3.45 -1.65
N TYR A 49 0.37 -2.98 -0.57
CA TYR A 49 -0.30 -2.60 0.68
C TYR A 49 -0.66 -1.11 0.75
N GLY A 50 -0.27 -0.30 -0.25
CA GLY A 50 -0.46 1.15 -0.21
C GLY A 50 0.38 1.84 0.88
N MET A 51 1.53 1.27 1.21
CA MET A 51 2.42 1.76 2.25
C MET A 51 3.47 2.72 1.68
N THR A 52 3.86 3.70 2.48
CA THR A 52 5.01 4.55 2.19
C THR A 52 6.25 3.98 2.90
N ARG A 53 7.35 3.87 2.16
CA ARG A 53 8.63 3.49 2.76
C ARG A 53 9.09 4.57 3.71
N ARG A 54 9.51 4.17 4.91
CA ARG A 54 10.17 5.10 5.82
C ARG A 54 11.49 5.56 5.21
N PRO A 55 11.90 6.83 5.44
CA PRO A 55 13.22 7.29 5.02
C PRO A 55 14.30 6.36 5.59
N ARG A 56 15.18 5.87 4.73
CA ARG A 56 16.29 5.01 5.15
C ARG A 56 17.30 5.85 5.93
N ARG A 57 17.68 5.38 7.10
CA ARG A 57 18.89 5.88 7.77
C ARG A 57 20.10 5.19 7.14
N GLY A 58 21.25 5.89 7.05
CA GLY A 58 22.42 5.42 6.31
C GLY A 58 22.88 4.00 6.68
N TRP A 59 22.75 3.62 7.96
CA TRP A 59 23.11 2.29 8.46
C TRP A 59 22.05 1.20 8.22
N GLU A 60 20.80 1.56 7.93
CA GLU A 60 19.71 0.61 7.66
C GLU A 60 19.76 0.03 6.24
N SER A 61 20.39 0.74 5.30
CA SER A 61 20.48 0.31 3.91
C SER A 61 21.40 -0.92 3.71
N GLU A 62 22.31 -1.16 4.65
CA GLU A 62 23.30 -2.23 4.57
C GLU A 62 22.87 -3.53 5.25
N ASN A 63 21.77 -3.51 6.04
CA ASN A 63 21.30 -4.69 6.74
C ASN A 63 20.42 -5.57 5.86
N PRO A 64 20.91 -6.71 5.37
CA PRO A 64 20.10 -7.65 4.60
C PRO A 64 18.98 -8.23 5.46
N MET A 65 17.92 -8.65 4.81
CA MET A 65 16.81 -9.33 5.46
C MET A 65 17.29 -10.63 6.12
N THR A 66 16.86 -10.86 7.38
CA THR A 66 17.20 -12.09 8.10
C THR A 66 16.48 -13.32 7.52
N ALA A 67 17.04 -14.50 7.73
CA ALA A 67 16.42 -15.75 7.29
C ALA A 67 14.99 -15.94 7.89
N THR A 68 14.79 -15.53 9.15
CA THR A 68 13.49 -15.59 9.83
C THR A 68 12.47 -14.65 9.19
N GLN A 69 12.87 -13.43 8.83
CA GLN A 69 11.99 -12.48 8.13
C GLN A 69 11.62 -13.01 6.74
N ARG A 70 12.61 -13.55 6.01
CA ARG A 70 12.39 -14.18 4.70
C ARG A 70 11.35 -15.30 4.79
N ALA A 71 11.54 -16.25 5.71
CA ALA A 71 10.62 -17.36 5.89
C ALA A 71 9.19 -16.90 6.23
N LYS A 72 9.03 -15.83 7.04
CA LYS A 72 7.70 -15.25 7.34
C LYS A 72 7.03 -14.67 6.10
N LEU A 73 7.74 -13.86 5.31
CA LEU A 73 7.19 -13.23 4.12
C LEU A 73 6.86 -14.26 3.04
N GLU A 74 7.67 -15.30 2.92
CA GLU A 74 7.42 -16.43 2.02
C GLU A 74 6.18 -17.22 2.45
N LYS A 75 6.05 -17.56 3.73
CA LYS A 75 4.85 -18.21 4.30
C LYS A 75 3.57 -17.42 4.00
N TRP A 76 3.65 -16.10 4.05
CA TRP A 76 2.51 -15.22 3.71
C TRP A 76 2.35 -15.01 2.19
N LYS A 77 3.17 -15.66 1.37
CA LYS A 77 3.15 -15.57 -0.10
C LYS A 77 3.21 -14.13 -0.62
N ILE A 78 4.02 -13.30 0.04
CA ILE A 78 4.25 -11.92 -0.36
C ILE A 78 5.25 -11.93 -1.52
N LYS A 79 4.86 -11.38 -2.66
CA LYS A 79 5.74 -11.31 -3.82
C LYS A 79 6.65 -10.08 -3.74
N GLY A 80 7.87 -10.18 -4.26
CA GLY A 80 8.81 -9.06 -4.36
C GLY A 80 9.54 -8.72 -3.06
N PHE A 81 9.49 -9.60 -2.08
CA PHE A 81 10.18 -9.42 -0.80
C PHE A 81 11.70 -9.56 -0.92
N GLU A 82 12.19 -10.18 -1.98
CA GLU A 82 13.62 -10.48 -2.18
C GLU A 82 14.48 -9.21 -2.23
N LYS A 83 13.88 -8.09 -2.60
CA LYS A 83 14.55 -6.79 -2.74
C LYS A 83 14.48 -5.92 -1.47
N LEU A 84 13.84 -6.42 -0.43
CA LEU A 84 13.66 -5.69 0.82
C LEU A 84 14.88 -5.86 1.73
N ASN A 85 15.24 -4.78 2.44
CA ASN A 85 16.16 -4.87 3.56
C ASN A 85 15.43 -5.30 4.84
N SER A 86 16.17 -5.52 5.92
CA SER A 86 15.61 -5.98 7.21
C SER A 86 14.54 -5.01 7.77
N SER A 87 14.76 -3.70 7.70
CA SER A 87 13.82 -2.69 8.18
C SER A 87 12.54 -2.64 7.33
N GLU A 88 12.67 -2.73 6.02
CA GLU A 88 11.53 -2.77 5.10
C GLU A 88 10.71 -4.06 5.27
N ALA A 89 11.39 -5.19 5.46
CA ALA A 89 10.74 -6.47 5.73
C ALA A 89 9.90 -6.43 7.01
N GLU A 90 10.38 -5.79 8.07
CA GLU A 90 9.64 -5.62 9.31
C GLU A 90 8.44 -4.68 9.14
N GLN A 91 8.57 -3.58 8.39
CA GLN A 91 7.43 -2.69 8.08
C GLN A 91 6.31 -3.45 7.35
N VAL A 92 6.66 -4.29 6.37
CA VAL A 92 5.68 -5.12 5.66
C VAL A 92 5.05 -6.15 6.60
N ALA A 93 5.85 -6.78 7.47
CA ALA A 93 5.36 -7.75 8.44
C ALA A 93 4.39 -7.10 9.45
N ASP A 94 4.67 -5.89 9.90
CA ASP A 94 3.79 -5.15 10.82
C ASP A 94 2.46 -4.79 10.17
N GLU A 95 2.46 -4.39 8.90
CA GLU A 95 1.22 -4.12 8.17
C GLU A 95 0.38 -5.39 7.99
N VAL A 96 1.01 -6.51 7.65
CA VAL A 96 0.30 -7.81 7.55
C VAL A 96 -0.37 -8.16 8.88
N ARG A 97 0.35 -8.01 10.00
CA ARG A 97 -0.19 -8.25 11.34
C ARG A 97 -1.31 -7.26 11.70
N ALA A 98 -1.15 -5.98 11.35
CA ALA A 98 -2.15 -4.94 11.60
C ALA A 98 -3.44 -5.22 10.81
N ARG A 99 -3.33 -5.63 9.55
CA ARG A 99 -4.49 -6.02 8.72
C ARG A 99 -5.21 -7.23 9.29
N ALA A 100 -4.46 -8.24 9.72
CA ALA A 100 -5.04 -9.42 10.35
C ALA A 100 -5.81 -9.07 11.64
N ARG A 101 -5.24 -8.19 12.49
CA ARG A 101 -5.93 -7.71 13.72
C ARG A 101 -7.20 -6.92 13.42
N ARG A 102 -7.26 -6.21 12.30
CA ARG A 102 -8.45 -5.46 11.85
C ARG A 102 -9.47 -6.34 11.12
N GLY A 103 -9.21 -7.64 10.97
CA GLY A 103 -10.07 -8.54 10.20
C GLY A 103 -10.18 -8.20 8.72
N LEU A 104 -9.16 -7.56 8.15
CA LEU A 104 -9.14 -7.18 6.75
C LEU A 104 -8.69 -8.34 5.85
N LEU A 105 -9.08 -8.29 4.59
CA LEU A 105 -8.65 -9.27 3.59
C LEU A 105 -7.14 -9.42 3.52
N THR A 106 -6.69 -10.64 3.29
CA THR A 106 -5.32 -10.90 2.85
C THR A 106 -5.11 -10.40 1.42
N LEU A 107 -3.88 -10.06 1.05
CA LEU A 107 -3.57 -9.67 -0.33
C LEU A 107 -3.92 -10.75 -1.35
N ASN A 108 -3.77 -12.01 -1.00
CA ASN A 108 -4.09 -13.11 -1.89
C ASN A 108 -5.60 -13.20 -2.16
N GLN A 109 -6.43 -13.06 -1.12
CA GLN A 109 -7.88 -12.95 -1.27
C GLN A 109 -8.27 -11.75 -2.12
N GLN A 110 -7.67 -10.59 -1.85
CA GLN A 110 -7.94 -9.37 -2.63
C GLN A 110 -7.59 -9.53 -4.11
N ARG A 111 -6.45 -10.15 -4.42
CA ARG A 111 -6.04 -10.43 -5.81
C ARG A 111 -6.96 -11.43 -6.48
N ALA A 112 -7.33 -12.50 -5.77
CA ALA A 112 -8.25 -13.48 -6.29
C ALA A 112 -9.62 -12.86 -6.60
N LEU A 113 -10.24 -12.16 -5.65
CA LEU A 113 -11.55 -11.54 -5.83
C LEU A 113 -11.54 -10.46 -6.92
N LYS A 114 -10.49 -9.63 -7.01
CA LYS A 114 -10.35 -8.65 -8.11
C LYS A 114 -10.28 -9.30 -9.49
N ARG A 115 -9.64 -10.48 -9.61
CA ARG A 115 -9.60 -11.24 -10.89
C ARG A 115 -10.99 -11.63 -11.36
N TYR A 116 -11.91 -11.87 -10.43
CA TYR A 116 -13.30 -12.19 -10.72
C TYR A 116 -14.24 -10.97 -10.72
N GLY A 117 -13.68 -9.74 -10.68
CA GLY A 117 -14.41 -8.50 -10.81
C GLY A 117 -15.15 -8.06 -9.55
N TYR A 118 -14.77 -8.55 -8.37
CA TYR A 118 -15.32 -8.08 -7.10
C TYR A 118 -14.57 -6.87 -6.58
N GLU A 119 -15.29 -5.86 -6.10
CA GLU A 119 -14.70 -4.76 -5.36
C GLU A 119 -14.37 -5.20 -3.94
N CYS A 120 -13.10 -5.03 -3.56
CA CYS A 120 -12.59 -5.44 -2.25
C CYS A 120 -12.53 -4.27 -1.24
N LYS A 121 -13.10 -3.12 -1.60
CA LYS A 121 -13.10 -1.95 -0.75
C LYS A 121 -14.03 -2.19 0.46
N ASN A 122 -13.49 -2.06 1.67
CA ASN A 122 -14.23 -2.29 2.92
C ASN A 122 -14.73 -3.74 3.17
N MET A 123 -14.21 -4.72 2.44
CA MET A 123 -14.58 -6.10 2.64
C MET A 123 -13.79 -6.71 3.80
N THR A 124 -14.47 -7.46 4.67
CA THR A 124 -13.83 -8.19 5.78
C THR A 124 -13.28 -9.54 5.31
N TYR A 125 -12.40 -10.12 6.13
CA TYR A 125 -11.84 -11.45 5.88
C TYR A 125 -12.95 -12.52 5.73
N GLU A 126 -13.94 -12.51 6.62
CA GLU A 126 -15.04 -13.47 6.62
C GLU A 126 -15.91 -13.37 5.35
N THR A 127 -16.26 -12.13 4.97
CA THR A 127 -17.02 -11.88 3.74
C THR A 127 -16.25 -12.36 2.50
N ALA A 128 -14.95 -12.10 2.46
CA ALA A 128 -14.08 -12.53 1.37
C ALA A 128 -13.96 -14.07 1.32
N HIS A 129 -13.84 -14.71 2.48
CA HIS A 129 -13.77 -16.17 2.57
C HIS A 129 -15.05 -16.81 2.04
N GLY A 130 -16.21 -16.32 2.50
CA GLY A 130 -17.51 -16.80 2.00
C GLY A 130 -17.72 -16.61 0.50
N LEU A 131 -17.22 -15.51 -0.07
CA LEU A 131 -17.25 -15.30 -1.53
C LEU A 131 -16.29 -16.24 -2.27
N MET A 132 -15.13 -16.51 -1.72
CA MET A 132 -14.20 -17.48 -2.33
C MET A 132 -14.74 -18.89 -2.29
N ASP A 133 -15.42 -19.30 -1.22
CA ASP A 133 -16.08 -20.59 -1.12
C ASP A 133 -17.20 -20.74 -2.17
N LYS A 134 -18.01 -19.69 -2.35
CA LYS A 134 -19.03 -19.63 -3.41
C LYS A 134 -18.43 -19.71 -4.81
N LEU A 135 -17.31 -19.00 -5.05
CA LEU A 135 -16.57 -19.07 -6.30
C LEU A 135 -16.02 -20.47 -6.56
N ALA A 136 -15.45 -21.11 -5.54
CA ALA A 136 -14.96 -22.49 -5.63
C ALA A 136 -16.09 -23.48 -5.94
N ALA A 137 -17.22 -23.38 -5.26
CA ALA A 137 -18.40 -24.19 -5.50
C ALA A 137 -18.97 -24.00 -6.91
N ASN A 138 -18.85 -22.79 -7.48
CA ASN A 138 -19.31 -22.46 -8.84
C ASN A 138 -18.23 -22.66 -9.92
N GLY A 139 -17.21 -23.47 -9.64
CA GLY A 139 -16.13 -23.76 -10.59
C GLY A 139 -15.30 -22.53 -10.98
N TRP A 140 -15.11 -21.59 -10.05
CA TRP A 140 -14.35 -20.34 -10.25
C TRP A 140 -14.94 -19.43 -11.33
N LYS A 141 -16.25 -19.50 -11.54
CA LYS A 141 -16.99 -18.54 -12.36
C LYS A 141 -17.61 -17.46 -11.47
N ARG A 142 -17.70 -16.23 -12.01
CA ARG A 142 -18.33 -15.14 -11.27
C ARG A 142 -19.78 -15.51 -10.92
N VAL A 143 -20.09 -15.45 -9.64
CA VAL A 143 -21.47 -15.59 -9.17
C VAL A 143 -22.12 -14.22 -9.35
N ASN A 144 -23.02 -14.09 -10.32
CA ASN A 144 -23.86 -12.90 -10.41
C ASN A 144 -24.76 -12.87 -9.19
N ALA A 145 -24.60 -11.80 -8.42
CA ALA A 145 -25.47 -11.55 -7.27
C ALA A 145 -26.87 -11.16 -7.76
#